data_3571f5a2ec46c707fd5c67e45f2a8b8e
#
_entry.id   3571f5a2ec46c707fd5c67e45f2a8b8e
#
_cell.length_a   1.000
_cell.length_b   1.000
_cell.length_c   1.000
_cell.angle_alpha   90.00
_cell.angle_beta   90.00
_cell.angle_gamma   90.00
#
_symmetry.space_group_name_H-M   'P 1'
#
loop_
_entity.id
_entity.type
_entity.pdbx_description
1 polymer ?
#
loop_
_entity_poly.entity_id
_entity_poly.type
_entity_poly.pdbx_seq_one_letter_code
_entity_poly.pdbx_strand_id
1 'polypeptide(L)'
;MKKINFWEYKDELKFLEKKNIFEKIKKTLQSGEIFFGRALEKFEKNFLNFNKSSYGLSVKTGTDALILSLMAAGVKSGDEIITVSLTAIPTVSAIVTVGAIPVFVDVDDQCLMNVEQIKDKITRKTKAIIPVHLYGKA
;
A
#
# COMPACT_ATOMS: atom_id res chain seq x y z
N MET A 1 13.11 -34.59 6.25
CA MET A 1 12.20 -33.42 6.12
C MET A 1 12.87 -32.36 5.28
N LYS A 2 12.17 -31.80 4.26
CA LYS A 2 12.70 -30.67 3.46
C LYS A 2 12.71 -29.43 4.36
N LYS A 3 13.88 -28.79 4.51
CA LYS A 3 14.01 -27.55 5.30
C LYS A 3 13.26 -26.44 4.55
N ILE A 4 12.30 -25.79 5.21
CA ILE A 4 11.61 -24.61 4.70
C ILE A 4 12.34 -23.40 5.27
N ASN A 5 12.91 -22.56 4.42
CA ASN A 5 13.53 -21.31 4.85
C ASN A 5 12.45 -20.24 5.02
N PHE A 6 12.62 -19.36 6.00
CA PHE A 6 11.71 -18.22 6.20
C PHE A 6 11.79 -17.21 5.04
N TRP A 7 12.98 -17.05 4.46
CA TRP A 7 13.23 -16.24 3.27
C TRP A 7 13.95 -17.06 2.23
N GLU A 8 13.44 -17.09 1.02
CA GLU A 8 14.10 -17.72 -0.14
C GLU A 8 13.68 -16.98 -1.41
N TYR A 9 14.68 -16.43 -2.12
CA TYR A 9 14.49 -15.64 -3.34
C TYR A 9 14.94 -16.34 -4.62
N LYS A 10 15.23 -17.66 -4.57
CA LYS A 10 15.77 -18.39 -5.73
C LYS A 10 14.82 -18.41 -6.92
N ASP A 11 13.56 -18.61 -6.67
CA ASP A 11 12.56 -18.70 -7.75
C ASP A 11 12.22 -17.33 -8.30
N GLU A 12 12.17 -16.31 -7.44
CA GLU A 12 12.06 -14.91 -7.85
C GLU A 12 13.24 -14.49 -8.73
N LEU A 13 14.47 -14.83 -8.34
CA LEU A 13 15.67 -14.51 -9.15
C LEU A 13 15.59 -15.17 -10.53
N LYS A 14 15.27 -16.46 -10.62
CA LYS A 14 15.06 -17.16 -11.89
C LYS A 14 13.97 -16.50 -12.75
N PHE A 15 12.87 -16.07 -12.12
CA PHE A 15 11.82 -15.36 -12.81
C PHE A 15 12.30 -14.02 -13.38
N LEU A 16 13.04 -13.24 -12.59
CA LEU A 16 13.60 -11.95 -13.00
C LEU A 16 14.58 -12.10 -14.16
N GLU A 17 15.46 -13.11 -14.10
CA GLU A 17 16.38 -13.48 -15.19
C GLU A 17 15.64 -13.88 -16.47
N LYS A 18 14.66 -14.78 -16.37
CA LYS A 18 13.82 -15.21 -17.50
C LYS A 18 13.08 -14.04 -18.16
N LYS A 19 12.73 -13.02 -17.41
CA LYS A 19 12.07 -11.80 -17.91
C LYS A 19 13.05 -10.70 -18.36
N ASN A 20 14.35 -10.97 -18.33
CA ASN A 20 15.41 -10.02 -18.68
C ASN A 20 15.32 -8.70 -17.91
N ILE A 21 14.91 -8.76 -16.63
CA ILE A 21 14.69 -7.56 -15.81
C ILE A 21 16.00 -6.82 -15.57
N PHE A 22 17.11 -7.53 -15.34
CA PHE A 22 18.42 -6.91 -15.11
C PHE A 22 18.91 -6.11 -16.34
N GLU A 23 18.71 -6.62 -17.55
CA GLU A 23 19.02 -5.86 -18.76
C GLU A 23 18.13 -4.63 -18.95
N LYS A 24 16.86 -4.70 -18.54
CA LYS A 24 15.97 -3.53 -18.56
C LYS A 24 16.44 -2.46 -17.58
N ILE A 25 16.82 -2.85 -16.36
CA ILE A 25 17.38 -1.94 -15.35
C ILE A 25 18.65 -1.28 -15.91
N LYS A 26 19.60 -2.06 -16.46
CA LYS A 26 20.82 -1.55 -17.06
C LYS A 26 20.54 -0.52 -18.17
N LYS A 27 19.62 -0.82 -19.08
CA LYS A 27 19.21 0.11 -20.15
C LYS A 27 18.62 1.40 -19.61
N THR A 28 17.78 1.32 -18.57
CA THR A 28 17.20 2.52 -17.92
C THR A 28 18.30 3.38 -17.29
N LEU A 29 19.25 2.76 -16.59
CA LEU A 29 20.39 3.48 -16.03
C LEU A 29 21.26 4.15 -17.12
N GLN A 30 21.53 3.44 -18.21
CA GLN A 30 22.31 3.96 -19.33
C GLN A 30 21.61 5.10 -20.09
N SER A 31 20.27 5.14 -20.08
CA SER A 31 19.53 6.23 -20.73
C SER A 31 19.62 7.56 -19.97
N GLY A 32 20.02 7.53 -18.70
CA GLY A 32 19.99 8.71 -17.84
C GLY A 32 18.60 9.14 -17.38
N GLU A 33 17.52 8.51 -17.86
CA GLU A 33 16.13 8.79 -17.48
C GLU A 33 15.78 8.10 -16.15
N ILE A 34 16.47 8.47 -15.07
CA ILE A 34 16.33 7.82 -13.75
C ILE A 34 15.11 8.35 -13.00
N PHE A 35 14.77 9.65 -13.19
CA PHE A 35 13.64 10.30 -12.54
C PHE A 35 12.58 10.67 -13.58
N PHE A 36 11.33 10.36 -13.31
CA PHE A 36 10.18 10.68 -14.17
C PHE A 36 10.35 10.29 -15.64
N GLY A 37 11.10 9.20 -15.89
CA GLY A 37 11.40 8.75 -17.23
C GLY A 37 10.35 7.78 -17.79
N ARG A 38 10.54 7.41 -19.06
CA ARG A 38 9.63 6.53 -19.84
C ARG A 38 9.29 5.19 -19.16
N ALA A 39 10.20 4.66 -18.35
CA ALA A 39 9.94 3.42 -17.60
C ALA A 39 8.84 3.61 -16.56
N LEU A 40 8.85 4.74 -15.85
CA LEU A 40 7.83 5.10 -14.86
C LEU A 40 6.47 5.36 -15.53
N GLU A 41 6.46 6.17 -16.59
CA GLU A 41 5.23 6.46 -17.36
C GLU A 41 4.56 5.18 -17.87
N LYS A 42 5.37 4.25 -18.39
CA LYS A 42 4.87 2.94 -18.84
C LYS A 42 4.31 2.11 -17.69
N PHE A 43 4.96 2.14 -16.54
CA PHE A 43 4.48 1.46 -15.34
C PHE A 43 3.14 2.02 -14.90
N GLU A 44 3.03 3.34 -14.74
CA GLU A 44 1.79 4.02 -14.34
C GLU A 44 0.64 3.68 -15.30
N LYS A 45 0.86 3.81 -16.61
CA LYS A 45 -0.14 3.47 -17.61
C LYS A 45 -0.61 2.01 -17.51
N ASN A 46 0.33 1.07 -17.35
CA ASN A 46 -0.01 -0.35 -17.24
C ASN A 46 -0.76 -0.65 -15.94
N PHE A 47 -0.36 -0.03 -14.84
CA PHE A 47 -0.99 -0.20 -13.54
C PHE A 47 -2.42 0.38 -13.52
N LEU A 48 -2.62 1.55 -14.11
CA LEU A 48 -3.94 2.15 -14.29
C LEU A 48 -4.86 1.24 -15.11
N ASN A 49 -4.37 0.73 -16.24
CA ASN A 49 -5.14 -0.20 -17.08
C ASN A 49 -5.50 -1.49 -16.32
N PHE A 50 -4.55 -2.06 -15.57
CA PHE A 50 -4.79 -3.26 -14.77
C PHE A 50 -5.86 -3.03 -13.70
N ASN A 51 -5.83 -1.90 -13.02
CA ASN A 51 -6.80 -1.54 -11.97
C ASN A 51 -8.08 -0.89 -12.52
N LYS A 52 -8.21 -0.71 -13.85
CA LYS A 52 -9.33 -0.01 -14.49
C LYS A 52 -9.56 1.40 -13.89
N SER A 53 -8.47 2.07 -13.52
CA SER A 53 -8.49 3.42 -12.94
C SER A 53 -8.16 4.46 -13.99
N SER A 54 -8.77 5.65 -13.88
CA SER A 54 -8.53 6.75 -14.83
C SER A 54 -7.29 7.57 -14.48
N TYR A 55 -6.92 7.61 -13.19
CA TYR A 55 -5.82 8.42 -12.68
C TYR A 55 -4.98 7.63 -11.67
N GLY A 56 -3.71 7.91 -11.63
CA GLY A 56 -2.77 7.35 -10.68
C GLY A 56 -1.43 8.04 -10.76
N LEU A 57 -0.73 8.02 -9.65
CA LEU A 57 0.58 8.63 -9.50
C LEU A 57 1.48 7.68 -8.69
N SER A 58 2.67 7.45 -9.18
CA SER A 58 3.67 6.70 -8.43
C SER A 58 4.26 7.54 -7.31
N VAL A 59 4.46 6.92 -6.17
CA VAL A 59 5.06 7.54 -4.99
C VAL A 59 6.23 6.69 -4.48
N LYS A 60 7.02 7.25 -3.60
CA LYS A 60 8.25 6.62 -3.12
C LYS A 60 7.99 5.36 -2.30
N THR A 61 6.96 5.35 -1.45
CA THR A 61 6.67 4.27 -0.50
C THR A 61 5.16 4.07 -0.35
N GLY A 62 4.77 2.89 0.17
CA GLY A 62 3.38 2.66 0.57
C GLY A 62 2.91 3.61 1.68
N THR A 63 3.81 4.05 2.56
CA THR A 63 3.51 5.07 3.57
C THR A 63 3.11 6.38 2.93
N ASP A 64 3.89 6.84 1.93
CA ASP A 64 3.57 8.07 1.19
C ASP A 64 2.24 7.93 0.43
N ALA A 65 1.97 6.73 -0.12
CA ALA A 65 0.70 6.45 -0.78
C ALA A 65 -0.49 6.62 0.18
N LEU A 66 -0.38 6.10 1.41
CA LEU A 66 -1.41 6.25 2.44
C LEU A 66 -1.58 7.71 2.85
N ILE A 67 -0.47 8.42 3.13
CA ILE A 67 -0.50 9.85 3.51
C ILE A 67 -1.20 10.67 2.43
N LEU A 68 -0.77 10.54 1.19
CA LEU A 68 -1.33 11.30 0.07
C LEU A 68 -2.79 10.94 -0.20
N SER A 69 -3.17 9.67 -0.05
CA SER A 69 -4.56 9.24 -0.18
C SER A 69 -5.46 9.85 0.89
N LEU A 70 -5.01 9.91 2.15
CA LEU A 70 -5.73 10.55 3.23
C LEU A 70 -5.88 12.06 2.99
N MET A 71 -4.81 12.74 2.56
CA MET A 71 -4.86 14.15 2.19
C MET A 71 -5.81 14.40 1.02
N ALA A 72 -5.77 13.57 -0.02
CA ALA A 72 -6.67 13.67 -1.18
C ALA A 72 -8.14 13.42 -0.81
N ALA A 73 -8.40 12.55 0.18
CA ALA A 73 -9.73 12.35 0.75
C ALA A 73 -10.21 13.52 1.64
N GLY A 74 -9.40 14.56 1.80
CA GLY A 74 -9.71 15.74 2.59
C GLY A 74 -9.66 15.52 4.10
N VAL A 75 -8.89 14.53 4.55
CA VAL A 75 -8.63 14.30 5.98
C VAL A 75 -7.86 15.48 6.57
N LYS A 76 -8.27 15.93 7.74
CA LYS A 76 -7.69 17.06 8.47
C LYS A 76 -7.26 16.63 9.87
N SER A 77 -6.47 17.47 10.50
CA SER A 77 -6.08 17.30 11.90
C SER A 77 -7.33 17.18 12.80
N GLY A 78 -7.35 16.16 13.64
CA GLY A 78 -8.45 15.85 14.55
C GLY A 78 -9.58 14.99 13.96
N ASP A 79 -9.57 14.70 12.65
CA ASP A 79 -10.44 13.69 12.04
C ASP A 79 -10.09 12.29 12.55
N GLU A 80 -11.08 11.41 12.60
CA GLU A 80 -10.90 10.02 13.03
C GLU A 80 -10.87 9.08 11.84
N ILE A 81 -9.88 8.16 11.85
CA ILE A 81 -9.71 7.14 10.83
C ILE A 81 -9.81 5.77 11.48
N ILE A 82 -10.81 4.99 11.08
CA ILE A 82 -11.01 3.64 11.58
C ILE A 82 -10.04 2.69 10.88
N THR A 83 -9.32 1.89 11.66
CA THR A 83 -8.40 0.85 11.14
C THR A 83 -8.26 -0.28 12.15
N VAL A 84 -7.37 -1.25 11.91
CA VAL A 84 -7.06 -2.36 12.82
C VAL A 84 -5.68 -2.20 13.44
N SER A 85 -5.49 -2.74 14.64
CA SER A 85 -4.17 -2.78 15.29
C SER A 85 -3.24 -3.84 14.68
N LEU A 86 -3.81 -4.91 14.12
CA LEU A 86 -3.05 -5.95 13.40
C LEU A 86 -2.72 -5.46 11.98
N THR A 87 -1.69 -4.62 11.90
CA THR A 87 -1.25 -3.99 10.65
C THR A 87 0.24 -3.69 10.69
N ALA A 88 0.80 -3.34 9.52
CA ALA A 88 2.14 -2.78 9.46
C ALA A 88 2.15 -1.33 10.02
N ILE A 89 3.26 -0.95 10.64
CA ILE A 89 3.47 0.39 11.22
C ILE A 89 3.04 1.54 10.28
N PRO A 90 3.32 1.51 8.97
CA PRO A 90 2.92 2.55 8.03
C PRO A 90 1.45 2.97 8.07
N THR A 91 0.52 2.07 8.34
CA THR A 91 -0.90 2.39 8.40
C THR A 91 -1.19 3.44 9.47
N VAL A 92 -0.73 3.17 10.69
CA VAL A 92 -0.94 4.09 11.84
C VAL A 92 -0.08 5.35 11.69
N SER A 93 1.17 5.19 11.23
CA SER A 93 2.06 6.34 10.99
C SER A 93 1.48 7.33 9.98
N ALA A 94 0.87 6.85 8.90
CA ALA A 94 0.24 7.72 7.91
C ALA A 94 -0.93 8.53 8.51
N ILE A 95 -1.79 7.88 9.31
CA ILE A 95 -2.91 8.54 10.00
C ILE A 95 -2.39 9.65 10.92
N VAL A 96 -1.40 9.34 11.75
CA VAL A 96 -0.84 10.31 12.69
C VAL A 96 -0.10 11.44 11.95
N THR A 97 0.59 11.14 10.86
CA THR A 97 1.32 12.13 10.06
C THR A 97 0.40 13.21 9.48
N VAL A 98 -0.82 12.86 9.08
CA VAL A 98 -1.80 13.86 8.61
C VAL A 98 -2.52 14.58 9.76
N GLY A 99 -2.15 14.31 11.01
CA GLY A 99 -2.76 14.88 12.21
C GLY A 99 -4.10 14.25 12.60
N ALA A 100 -4.50 13.15 11.94
CA ALA A 100 -5.72 12.43 12.27
C ALA A 100 -5.53 11.47 13.46
N ILE A 101 -6.63 10.99 14.01
CA ILE A 101 -6.69 10.11 15.17
C ILE A 101 -7.03 8.69 14.71
N PRO A 102 -6.15 7.69 14.92
CA PRO A 102 -6.51 6.31 14.63
C PRO A 102 -7.55 5.79 15.63
N VAL A 103 -8.63 5.22 15.13
CA VAL A 103 -9.65 4.54 15.91
C VAL A 103 -9.61 3.06 15.56
N PHE A 104 -9.33 2.22 16.55
CA PHE A 104 -9.12 0.79 16.31
C PHE A 104 -10.39 -0.01 16.47
N VAL A 105 -10.62 -0.92 15.53
CA VAL A 105 -11.47 -2.10 15.65
C VAL A 105 -10.58 -3.33 15.72
N ASP A 106 -11.11 -4.41 16.26
CA ASP A 106 -10.39 -5.68 16.33
C ASP A 106 -10.44 -6.42 14.98
N VAL A 107 -9.74 -7.51 14.89
CA VAL A 107 -9.82 -8.44 13.77
C VAL A 107 -10.77 -9.60 14.09
N ASP A 108 -11.32 -10.21 13.06
CA ASP A 108 -12.08 -11.45 13.16
C ASP A 108 -11.15 -12.69 13.25
N ASP A 109 -11.74 -13.88 13.32
CA ASP A 109 -11.02 -15.16 13.38
C ASP A 109 -10.17 -15.44 12.13
N GLN A 110 -10.36 -14.64 11.06
CA GLN A 110 -9.60 -14.73 9.83
C GLN A 110 -8.49 -13.68 9.73
N CYS A 111 -8.24 -12.93 10.81
CA CYS A 111 -7.30 -11.80 10.88
C CYS A 111 -7.66 -10.64 9.93
N LEU A 112 -8.93 -10.51 9.54
CA LEU A 112 -9.45 -9.38 8.79
C LEU A 112 -10.13 -8.39 9.73
N MET A 113 -10.32 -7.15 9.26
CA MET A 113 -11.04 -6.12 10.02
C MET A 113 -12.44 -6.62 10.42
N ASN A 114 -12.75 -6.62 11.71
CA ASN A 114 -14.08 -6.97 12.19
C ASN A 114 -15.07 -5.84 11.85
N VAL A 115 -15.83 -6.05 10.77
CA VAL A 115 -16.75 -5.04 10.23
C VAL A 115 -17.92 -4.75 11.15
N GLU A 116 -18.31 -5.70 12.02
CA GLU A 116 -19.40 -5.53 12.98
C GLU A 116 -19.09 -4.42 14.01
N GLN A 117 -17.80 -4.26 14.36
CA GLN A 117 -17.37 -3.24 15.30
C GLN A 117 -17.31 -1.83 14.69
N ILE A 118 -17.28 -1.70 13.36
CA ILE A 118 -17.12 -0.41 12.69
C ILE A 118 -18.25 0.53 13.06
N LYS A 119 -19.50 0.03 13.05
CA LYS A 119 -20.70 0.84 13.30
C LYS A 119 -20.65 1.55 14.64
N ASP A 120 -20.16 0.87 15.67
CA ASP A 120 -20.08 1.41 17.04
C ASP A 120 -18.92 2.41 17.21
N LYS A 121 -17.97 2.43 16.27
CA LYS A 121 -16.83 3.34 16.28
C LYS A 121 -17.01 4.58 15.41
N ILE A 122 -18.07 4.63 14.60
CA ILE A 122 -18.36 5.79 13.76
C ILE A 122 -18.84 6.95 14.63
N THR A 123 -18.18 8.09 14.50
CA THR A 123 -18.55 9.36 15.11
C THR A 123 -18.74 10.44 14.04
N ARG A 124 -19.10 11.65 14.46
CA ARG A 124 -19.16 12.81 13.55
C ARG A 124 -17.79 13.23 13.01
N LYS A 125 -16.69 12.76 13.63
CA LYS A 125 -15.32 13.02 13.23
C LYS A 125 -14.77 11.94 12.32
N THR A 126 -15.44 10.81 12.18
CA THR A 126 -14.98 9.71 11.32
C THR A 126 -14.99 10.16 9.87
N LYS A 127 -13.81 10.19 9.26
CA LYS A 127 -13.60 10.67 7.90
C LYS A 127 -13.32 9.55 6.90
N ALA A 128 -12.64 8.50 7.31
CA ALA A 128 -12.30 7.37 6.45
C ALA A 128 -12.13 6.07 7.25
N ILE A 129 -12.09 4.97 6.51
CA ILE A 129 -11.79 3.64 7.01
C ILE A 129 -10.62 3.11 6.17
N ILE A 130 -9.59 2.57 6.83
CA ILE A 130 -8.46 1.90 6.16
C ILE A 130 -8.53 0.41 6.50
N PRO A 131 -9.09 -0.43 5.62
CA PRO A 131 -9.02 -1.86 5.79
C PRO A 131 -7.59 -2.36 5.52
N VAL A 132 -7.19 -3.43 6.21
CA VAL A 132 -5.87 -4.03 6.03
C VAL A 132 -6.03 -5.47 5.59
N HIS A 133 -5.55 -5.78 4.40
CA HIS A 133 -5.55 -7.12 3.83
C HIS A 133 -4.21 -7.81 4.13
N LEU A 134 -3.99 -8.10 5.40
CA LEU A 134 -2.73 -8.67 5.87
C LEU A 134 -2.50 -10.04 5.19
N TYR A 135 -1.28 -10.28 4.73
CA TYR A 135 -0.89 -11.47 3.97
C TYR A 135 -1.67 -11.68 2.65
N GLY A 136 -2.30 -10.63 2.10
CA GLY A 136 -2.98 -10.68 0.81
C GLY A 136 -4.39 -11.29 0.84
N LYS A 137 -4.97 -11.48 2.02
CA LYS A 137 -6.36 -11.88 2.20
C LYS A 137 -7.25 -10.64 2.30
N ALA A 138 -8.37 -10.64 1.55
CA ALA A 138 -9.40 -9.60 1.54
C ALA A 138 -10.76 -10.19 1.95
#